data_78bfa395451e2afee18a4eca15581766
#
_entry.id   78bfa395451e2afee18a4eca15581766
#
_cell.length_a   1.000
_cell.length_b   1.000
_cell.length_c   1.000
_cell.angle_alpha   90.00
_cell.angle_beta   90.00
_cell.angle_gamma   90.00
#
_symmetry.space_group_name_H-M   'P 1'
#
loop_
_entity.id
_entity.type
_entity.pdbx_description
1 polymer ?
#
loop_
_entity_poly.entity_id
_entity_poly.type
_entity_poly.pdbx_seq_one_letter_code
_entity_poly.pdbx_strand_id
1 'polypeptide(L)'
;MMLNASHICATNFTYSHYRLNHCLDDVAALGVQWFELWGVAPHLHIDTVQEADLQALRRELAERELKLACFTPEQCVYPVNIAAENPLQREYSINYFRRSLEICESLESPLLFMTPGWGYEEDKPAEARSRAVDALAQLAHLAESRGVTLVLEVLQPRESNLASTVHELASLVNEVSSPALDAALDIVGMAVGGDSVTDYLNAFGPKLRHCHFIDGTPAGHLALGDGNLPLKSYLSALREGGYNGLLSLEIAGGRYWQEPPEPMRQSITFLRDALA
;
A
#
# COMPACT_ATOMS: atom_id res chain seq x y z
N MET A 1 -7.04 -11.79 -17.17
CA MET A 1 -5.82 -11.45 -17.98
C MET A 1 -4.64 -12.05 -17.22
N MET A 2 -3.65 -12.64 -17.87
CA MET A 2 -2.49 -13.18 -17.12
C MET A 2 -1.56 -12.05 -16.67
N LEU A 3 -1.01 -12.18 -15.48
CA LEU A 3 0.00 -11.27 -14.92
C LEU A 3 1.20 -11.17 -15.87
N ASN A 4 1.60 -9.95 -16.22
CA ASN A 4 2.69 -9.65 -17.16
C ASN A 4 3.34 -8.31 -16.81
N ALA A 5 4.34 -7.86 -17.57
CA ALA A 5 5.12 -6.65 -17.29
C ALA A 5 4.27 -5.35 -17.23
N SER A 6 3.06 -5.32 -17.81
CA SER A 6 2.20 -4.14 -17.69
C SER A 6 1.54 -3.98 -16.31
N HIS A 7 1.70 -4.96 -15.42
CA HIS A 7 1.21 -4.91 -14.04
C HIS A 7 2.25 -4.37 -13.04
N ILE A 8 3.43 -3.97 -13.50
CA ILE A 8 4.47 -3.39 -12.64
C ILE A 8 4.07 -1.97 -12.25
N CYS A 9 4.12 -1.66 -10.95
CA CYS A 9 3.85 -0.35 -10.38
C CYS A 9 5.09 0.15 -9.64
N ALA A 10 5.53 1.37 -9.96
CA ALA A 10 6.64 2.03 -9.28
C ALA A 10 6.12 2.93 -8.14
N THR A 11 7.03 3.30 -7.24
CA THR A 11 6.71 4.13 -6.06
C THR A 11 7.75 5.23 -5.84
N ASN A 12 7.49 6.15 -4.91
CA ASN A 12 8.43 7.21 -4.51
C ASN A 12 9.15 6.97 -3.17
N PHE A 13 9.06 5.77 -2.60
CA PHE A 13 9.62 5.52 -1.26
C PHE A 13 11.15 5.72 -1.17
N THR A 14 11.91 5.35 -2.21
CA THR A 14 13.38 5.56 -2.23
C THR A 14 13.79 7.01 -2.43
N TYR A 15 12.86 7.89 -2.81
CA TYR A 15 13.12 9.28 -3.20
C TYR A 15 12.87 10.31 -2.08
N SER A 16 12.80 9.92 -0.82
CA SER A 16 12.47 10.81 0.31
C SER A 16 13.38 12.03 0.46
N HIS A 17 14.58 12.03 -0.14
CA HIS A 17 15.52 13.17 -0.16
C HIS A 17 15.59 13.90 -1.51
N TYR A 18 14.72 13.53 -2.45
CA TYR A 18 14.68 14.11 -3.81
C TYR A 18 13.32 14.76 -4.06
N ARG A 19 13.24 15.58 -5.08
CA ARG A 19 11.96 16.16 -5.51
C ARG A 19 11.11 15.09 -6.17
N LEU A 20 9.80 15.15 -5.99
CA LEU A 20 8.87 14.22 -6.61
C LEU A 20 9.02 14.16 -8.15
N ASN A 21 9.19 15.32 -8.82
CA ASN A 21 9.37 15.37 -10.26
C ASN A 21 10.61 14.58 -10.73
N HIS A 22 11.69 14.56 -9.96
CA HIS A 22 12.85 13.73 -10.27
C HIS A 22 12.49 12.23 -10.22
N CYS A 23 11.73 11.81 -9.22
CA CYS A 23 11.21 10.44 -9.15
C CYS A 23 10.32 10.12 -10.36
N LEU A 24 9.39 11.00 -10.70
CA LEU A 24 8.47 10.78 -11.83
C LEU A 24 9.22 10.70 -13.18
N ASP A 25 10.27 11.51 -13.37
CA ASP A 25 11.14 11.45 -14.56
C ASP A 25 11.84 10.10 -14.66
N ASP A 26 12.43 9.62 -13.57
CA ASP A 26 13.13 8.33 -13.53
C ASP A 26 12.16 7.16 -13.78
N VAL A 27 10.98 7.18 -13.15
CA VAL A 27 9.94 6.15 -13.34
C VAL A 27 9.47 6.11 -14.80
N ALA A 28 9.21 7.26 -15.41
CA ALA A 28 8.82 7.35 -16.82
C ALA A 28 9.92 6.81 -17.74
N ALA A 29 11.21 7.15 -17.46
CA ALA A 29 12.35 6.65 -18.22
C ALA A 29 12.52 5.12 -18.11
N LEU A 30 12.05 4.49 -17.02
CA LEU A 30 12.02 3.04 -16.85
C LEU A 30 10.89 2.36 -17.63
N GLY A 31 10.00 3.12 -18.26
CA GLY A 31 8.90 2.62 -19.08
C GLY A 31 7.82 1.88 -18.28
N VAL A 32 7.55 2.32 -17.06
CA VAL A 32 6.44 1.87 -16.22
C VAL A 32 5.29 2.87 -16.35
N GLN A 33 4.07 2.38 -16.42
CA GLN A 33 2.87 3.23 -16.57
C GLN A 33 2.12 3.47 -15.26
N TRP A 34 2.31 2.60 -14.25
CA TRP A 34 1.61 2.66 -12.99
C TRP A 34 2.51 3.20 -11.90
N PHE A 35 1.94 4.08 -11.11
CA PHE A 35 2.62 4.74 -10.00
C PHE A 35 1.76 4.68 -8.74
N GLU A 36 2.36 4.30 -7.64
CA GLU A 36 1.78 4.42 -6.30
C GLU A 36 2.44 5.59 -5.60
N LEU A 37 1.65 6.52 -5.12
CA LEU A 37 2.13 7.71 -4.44
C LEU A 37 2.13 7.51 -2.93
N TRP A 38 3.30 7.45 -2.34
CA TRP A 38 3.47 7.58 -0.90
C TRP A 38 3.28 9.05 -0.50
N GLY A 39 2.21 9.31 0.26
CA GLY A 39 1.80 10.63 0.71
C GLY A 39 2.53 11.05 1.98
N VAL A 40 3.77 11.51 1.84
CA VAL A 40 4.65 11.97 2.92
C VAL A 40 5.41 13.23 2.49
N ALA A 41 5.73 14.10 3.44
CA ALA A 41 6.68 15.18 3.18
C ALA A 41 8.08 14.60 2.86
N PRO A 42 8.82 15.19 1.88
CA PRO A 42 8.55 16.47 1.23
C PRO A 42 7.67 16.39 -0.03
N HIS A 43 7.21 15.21 -0.45
CA HIS A 43 6.49 15.03 -1.71
C HIS A 43 5.05 15.52 -1.64
N LEU A 44 4.31 15.09 -0.62
CA LEU A 44 2.94 15.50 -0.38
C LEU A 44 2.66 15.40 1.13
N HIS A 45 2.28 16.51 1.75
CA HIS A 45 1.89 16.53 3.16
C HIS A 45 0.37 16.67 3.26
N ILE A 46 -0.30 15.64 3.77
CA ILE A 46 -1.76 15.48 3.72
C ILE A 46 -2.49 16.66 4.38
N ASP A 47 -1.99 17.12 5.54
CA ASP A 47 -2.64 18.19 6.30
C ASP A 47 -2.50 19.58 5.65
N THR A 48 -1.55 19.78 4.73
CA THR A 48 -1.22 21.09 4.19
C THR A 48 -1.36 21.21 2.69
N VAL A 49 -1.44 20.11 1.95
CA VAL A 49 -1.57 20.12 0.49
C VAL A 49 -2.85 20.83 0.07
N GLN A 50 -2.73 21.70 -0.93
CA GLN A 50 -3.84 22.45 -1.48
C GLN A 50 -4.33 21.83 -2.78
N GLU A 51 -5.56 22.10 -3.17
CA GLU A 51 -6.13 21.62 -4.43
C GLU A 51 -5.30 22.00 -5.65
N ALA A 52 -4.70 23.19 -5.64
CA ALA A 52 -3.82 23.64 -6.72
C ALA A 52 -2.56 22.77 -6.88
N ASP A 53 -2.03 22.24 -5.77
CA ASP A 53 -0.87 21.34 -5.77
C ASP A 53 -1.27 19.97 -6.32
N LEU A 54 -2.44 19.46 -5.95
CA LEU A 54 -2.99 18.21 -6.47
C LEU A 54 -3.24 18.30 -7.98
N GLN A 55 -3.82 19.40 -8.46
CA GLN A 55 -4.02 19.65 -9.89
C GLN A 55 -2.68 19.78 -10.65
N ALA A 56 -1.65 20.35 -10.03
CA ALA A 56 -0.32 20.39 -10.60
C ALA A 56 0.27 18.96 -10.71
N LEU A 57 0.22 18.19 -9.63
CA LEU A 57 0.71 16.81 -9.62
C LEU A 57 -0.02 15.93 -10.65
N ARG A 58 -1.32 16.09 -10.79
CA ARG A 58 -2.09 15.37 -11.81
C ARG A 58 -1.60 15.68 -13.24
N ARG A 59 -1.27 16.94 -13.54
CA ARG A 59 -0.66 17.32 -14.82
C ARG A 59 0.73 16.69 -14.99
N GLU A 60 1.57 16.75 -13.96
CA GLU A 60 2.91 16.14 -13.96
C GLU A 60 2.89 14.62 -14.24
N LEU A 61 1.92 13.91 -13.68
CA LEU A 61 1.70 12.50 -13.98
C LEU A 61 1.27 12.30 -15.43
N ALA A 62 0.29 13.08 -15.91
CA ALA A 62 -0.25 12.97 -17.26
C ALA A 62 0.81 13.27 -18.34
N GLU A 63 1.67 14.29 -18.14
CA GLU A 63 2.76 14.66 -19.04
C GLU A 63 3.78 13.54 -19.23
N ARG A 64 3.89 12.63 -18.25
CA ARG A 64 4.78 11.47 -18.25
C ARG A 64 4.06 10.15 -18.58
N GLU A 65 2.79 10.22 -18.97
CA GLU A 65 1.93 9.06 -19.22
C GLU A 65 1.82 8.09 -18.03
N LEU A 66 2.01 8.61 -16.81
CA LEU A 66 1.88 7.85 -15.56
C LEU A 66 0.43 7.87 -15.08
N LYS A 67 -0.04 6.73 -14.62
CA LYS A 67 -1.37 6.53 -14.02
C LYS A 67 -1.22 6.24 -12.54
N LEU A 68 -1.96 6.95 -11.70
CA LEU A 68 -1.96 6.66 -10.28
C LEU A 68 -2.73 5.36 -10.01
N ALA A 69 -2.04 4.41 -9.38
CA ALA A 69 -2.59 3.09 -9.03
C ALA A 69 -3.20 3.08 -7.64
N CYS A 70 -2.50 3.71 -6.71
CA CYS A 70 -2.84 3.74 -5.30
C CYS A 70 -2.28 5.02 -4.67
N PHE A 71 -3.00 5.57 -3.71
CA PHE A 71 -2.50 6.59 -2.80
C PHE A 71 -2.25 5.95 -1.44
N THR A 72 -1.02 6.05 -0.95
CA THR A 72 -0.55 5.42 0.29
C THR A 72 -0.12 6.50 1.27
N PRO A 73 -1.02 6.98 2.15
CA PRO A 73 -0.67 7.95 3.17
C PRO A 73 0.24 7.32 4.23
N GLU A 74 1.17 8.10 4.78
CA GLU A 74 2.00 7.65 5.90
C GLU A 74 1.14 7.38 7.14
N GLN A 75 1.29 6.21 7.76
CA GLN A 75 0.41 5.79 8.83
C GLN A 75 1.02 4.89 9.92
N CYS A 76 2.15 4.22 9.67
CA CYS A 76 2.66 3.21 10.61
C CYS A 76 3.46 3.78 11.78
N VAL A 77 4.15 4.90 11.60
CA VAL A 77 5.10 5.46 12.59
C VAL A 77 4.71 6.83 13.13
N TYR A 78 3.60 7.39 12.66
CA TYR A 78 3.07 8.68 13.08
C TYR A 78 1.86 8.53 14.01
N PRO A 79 1.31 9.62 14.56
CA PRO A 79 0.16 9.56 15.45
C PRO A 79 -1.15 9.16 14.74
N VAL A 80 -1.06 8.59 13.54
CA VAL A 80 -2.20 8.09 12.77
C VAL A 80 -2.51 6.68 13.20
N ASN A 81 -3.55 6.52 14.00
CA ASN A 81 -4.03 5.22 14.49
C ASN A 81 -5.55 5.23 14.64
N ILE A 82 -6.25 4.58 13.72
CA ILE A 82 -7.72 4.50 13.71
C ILE A 82 -8.28 3.66 14.86
N ALA A 83 -7.44 2.85 15.51
CA ALA A 83 -7.78 2.02 16.67
C ALA A 83 -7.43 2.70 18.02
N ALA A 84 -6.90 3.93 17.99
CA ALA A 84 -6.42 4.61 19.20
C ALA A 84 -7.48 4.66 20.29
N GLU A 85 -7.08 4.39 21.55
CA GLU A 85 -7.93 4.52 22.73
C GLU A 85 -8.34 5.98 22.94
N ASN A 86 -7.35 6.89 22.85
CA ASN A 86 -7.62 8.33 22.98
C ASN A 86 -8.56 8.80 21.84
N PRO A 87 -9.76 9.31 22.18
CA PRO A 87 -10.77 9.67 21.18
C PRO A 87 -10.32 10.83 20.27
N LEU A 88 -9.52 11.77 20.76
CA LEU A 88 -9.01 12.89 19.95
C LEU A 88 -7.98 12.41 18.92
N GLN A 89 -7.10 11.48 19.32
CA GLN A 89 -6.14 10.87 18.39
C GLN A 89 -6.86 10.03 17.33
N ARG A 90 -7.88 9.28 17.73
CA ARG A 90 -8.69 8.49 16.81
C ARG A 90 -9.46 9.37 15.82
N GLU A 91 -10.09 10.45 16.32
CA GLU A 91 -10.77 11.43 15.46
C GLU A 91 -9.82 12.10 14.47
N TYR A 92 -8.64 12.52 14.92
CA TYR A 92 -7.58 13.02 14.05
C TYR A 92 -7.25 12.01 12.96
N SER A 93 -7.06 10.74 13.31
CA SER A 93 -6.71 9.69 12.36
C SER A 93 -7.82 9.43 11.34
N ILE A 94 -9.09 9.43 11.76
CA ILE A 94 -10.23 9.33 10.86
C ILE A 94 -10.29 10.52 9.89
N ASN A 95 -10.07 11.75 10.38
CA ASN A 95 -10.06 12.95 9.55
C ASN A 95 -8.87 12.97 8.58
N TYR A 96 -7.72 12.45 8.98
CA TYR A 96 -6.56 12.24 8.13
C TYR A 96 -6.90 11.34 6.92
N PHE A 97 -7.58 10.22 7.13
CA PHE A 97 -8.03 9.35 6.04
C PHE A 97 -9.19 9.93 5.25
N ARG A 98 -10.08 10.73 5.85
CA ARG A 98 -11.10 11.51 5.09
C ARG A 98 -10.42 12.46 4.10
N ARG A 99 -9.39 13.17 4.56
CA ARG A 99 -8.59 14.03 3.69
C ARG A 99 -7.85 13.23 2.61
N SER A 100 -7.35 12.05 2.95
CA SER A 100 -6.72 11.14 1.98
C SER A 100 -7.71 10.69 0.88
N LEU A 101 -8.97 10.46 1.22
CA LEU A 101 -10.03 10.16 0.23
C LEU A 101 -10.29 11.36 -0.71
N GLU A 102 -10.28 12.60 -0.21
CA GLU A 102 -10.39 13.80 -1.04
C GLU A 102 -9.18 13.91 -2.00
N ILE A 103 -7.98 13.58 -1.52
CA ILE A 103 -6.77 13.52 -2.35
C ILE A 103 -6.91 12.45 -3.44
N CYS A 104 -7.41 11.26 -3.09
CA CYS A 104 -7.68 10.20 -4.07
C CYS A 104 -8.63 10.68 -5.17
N GLU A 105 -9.72 11.37 -4.81
CA GLU A 105 -10.67 11.94 -5.75
C GLU A 105 -10.01 12.96 -6.68
N SER A 106 -9.24 13.93 -6.12
CA SER A 106 -8.55 14.97 -6.90
C SER A 106 -7.47 14.42 -7.82
N LEU A 107 -6.78 13.35 -7.41
CA LEU A 107 -5.73 12.68 -8.19
C LEU A 107 -6.24 11.53 -9.06
N GLU A 108 -7.54 11.21 -9.00
CA GLU A 108 -8.15 10.06 -9.67
C GLU A 108 -7.52 8.71 -9.27
N SER A 109 -7.09 8.59 -8.00
CA SER A 109 -6.58 7.32 -7.46
C SER A 109 -7.74 6.37 -7.18
N PRO A 110 -7.77 5.17 -7.78
CA PRO A 110 -8.83 4.20 -7.53
C PRO A 110 -8.73 3.53 -6.16
N LEU A 111 -7.53 3.52 -5.57
CA LEU A 111 -7.24 2.84 -4.31
C LEU A 111 -6.68 3.82 -3.28
N LEU A 112 -7.11 3.63 -2.02
CA LEU A 112 -6.50 4.22 -0.84
C LEU A 112 -5.94 3.09 0.04
N PHE A 113 -4.63 3.12 0.28
CA PHE A 113 -3.95 2.12 1.10
C PHE A 113 -4.14 2.41 2.58
N MET A 114 -4.43 1.37 3.36
CA MET A 114 -4.70 1.49 4.78
C MET A 114 -4.11 0.34 5.58
N THR A 115 -3.84 0.63 6.85
CA THR A 115 -3.46 -0.36 7.87
C THR A 115 -4.51 -0.43 8.98
N PRO A 116 -4.60 -1.52 9.74
CA PRO A 116 -5.65 -1.71 10.75
C PRO A 116 -5.48 -0.83 11.99
N GLY A 117 -4.36 -0.13 12.15
CA GLY A 117 -3.98 0.50 13.41
C GLY A 117 -3.49 -0.52 14.43
N TRP A 118 -3.39 -0.12 15.70
CA TRP A 118 -2.88 -0.95 16.78
C TRP A 118 -3.49 -0.58 18.14
N GLY A 119 -3.53 -1.54 19.05
CA GLY A 119 -3.90 -1.35 20.46
C GLY A 119 -2.69 -1.51 21.39
N TYR A 120 -2.82 -1.10 22.65
CA TYR A 120 -1.78 -1.35 23.64
C TYR A 120 -1.67 -2.86 23.95
N GLU A 121 -0.46 -3.35 24.12
CA GLU A 121 -0.19 -4.77 24.37
C GLU A 121 -0.73 -5.25 25.75
N GLU A 122 -0.82 -4.33 26.73
CA GLU A 122 -1.39 -4.59 28.04
C GLU A 122 -2.93 -4.61 28.06
N ASP A 123 -3.57 -4.15 27.00
CA ASP A 123 -5.04 -4.08 26.89
C ASP A 123 -5.63 -5.32 26.23
N LYS A 124 -6.96 -5.40 26.28
CA LYS A 124 -7.69 -6.44 25.53
C LYS A 124 -7.74 -6.07 24.04
N PRO A 125 -7.19 -6.90 23.14
CA PRO A 125 -7.19 -6.61 21.70
C PRO A 125 -8.59 -6.34 21.12
N ALA A 126 -9.62 -6.94 21.70
CA ALA A 126 -11.01 -6.77 21.25
C ALA A 126 -11.51 -5.31 21.32
N GLU A 127 -11.01 -4.50 22.25
CA GLU A 127 -11.42 -3.09 22.36
C GLU A 127 -10.81 -2.24 21.25
N ALA A 128 -9.51 -2.40 20.98
CA ALA A 128 -8.85 -1.74 19.87
C ALA A 128 -9.41 -2.20 18.52
N ARG A 129 -9.68 -3.51 18.39
CA ARG A 129 -10.33 -4.09 17.21
C ARG A 129 -11.71 -3.47 16.95
N SER A 130 -12.56 -3.34 17.96
CA SER A 130 -13.87 -2.71 17.79
C SER A 130 -13.75 -1.27 17.28
N ARG A 131 -12.80 -0.50 17.82
CA ARG A 131 -12.52 0.86 17.34
C ARG A 131 -12.02 0.90 15.89
N ALA A 132 -11.17 -0.05 15.49
CA ALA A 132 -10.71 -0.19 14.12
C ALA A 132 -11.86 -0.51 13.15
N VAL A 133 -12.73 -1.46 13.50
CA VAL A 133 -13.92 -1.85 12.71
C VAL A 133 -14.85 -0.64 12.53
N ASP A 134 -15.15 0.09 13.61
CA ASP A 134 -16.01 1.28 13.55
C ASP A 134 -15.42 2.37 12.64
N ALA A 135 -14.11 2.61 12.73
CA ALA A 135 -13.42 3.59 11.89
C ALA A 135 -13.37 3.17 10.42
N LEU A 136 -13.02 1.90 10.16
CA LEU A 136 -13.00 1.34 8.81
C LEU A 136 -14.39 1.37 8.16
N ALA A 137 -15.45 1.06 8.90
CA ALA A 137 -16.83 1.12 8.39
C ALA A 137 -17.21 2.55 7.97
N GLN A 138 -16.87 3.56 8.79
CA GLN A 138 -17.09 4.97 8.46
C GLN A 138 -16.33 5.39 7.20
N LEU A 139 -15.04 5.03 7.12
CA LEU A 139 -14.18 5.39 6.00
C LEU A 139 -14.58 4.66 4.72
N ALA A 140 -14.96 3.38 4.80
CA ALA A 140 -15.42 2.60 3.66
C ALA A 140 -16.74 3.14 3.09
N HIS A 141 -17.66 3.59 3.93
CA HIS A 141 -18.89 4.27 3.48
C HIS A 141 -18.59 5.56 2.70
N LEU A 142 -17.61 6.34 3.17
CA LEU A 142 -17.17 7.55 2.45
C LEU A 142 -16.45 7.21 1.14
N ALA A 143 -15.60 6.18 1.14
CA ALA A 143 -14.88 5.71 -0.04
C ALA A 143 -15.84 5.25 -1.13
N GLU A 144 -16.88 4.47 -0.76
CA GLU A 144 -17.93 4.03 -1.70
C GLU A 144 -18.59 5.21 -2.41
N SER A 145 -18.93 6.28 -1.68
CA SER A 145 -19.58 7.47 -2.26
C SER A 145 -18.67 8.25 -3.23
N ARG A 146 -17.35 8.04 -3.16
CA ARG A 146 -16.32 8.66 -4.02
C ARG A 146 -15.79 7.74 -5.12
N GLY A 147 -16.26 6.49 -5.18
CA GLY A 147 -15.76 5.49 -6.12
C GLY A 147 -14.31 5.05 -5.83
N VAL A 148 -13.84 5.23 -4.61
CA VAL A 148 -12.52 4.78 -4.14
C VAL A 148 -12.67 3.47 -3.38
N THR A 149 -11.74 2.55 -3.53
CA THR A 149 -11.67 1.32 -2.73
C THR A 149 -10.55 1.44 -1.69
N LEU A 150 -10.86 1.19 -0.44
CA LEU A 150 -9.86 1.02 0.61
C LEU A 150 -9.23 -0.36 0.44
N VAL A 151 -7.90 -0.43 0.48
CA VAL A 151 -7.18 -1.71 0.50
C VAL A 151 -6.41 -1.82 1.81
N LEU A 152 -6.77 -2.83 2.58
CA LEU A 152 -6.22 -3.06 3.92
C LEU A 152 -5.14 -4.14 3.87
N GLU A 153 -3.99 -3.91 4.50
CA GLU A 153 -2.91 -4.88 4.59
C GLU A 153 -2.70 -5.40 6.02
N VAL A 154 -1.99 -6.52 6.15
CA VAL A 154 -1.42 -6.96 7.41
C VAL A 154 -0.22 -6.09 7.77
N LEU A 155 0.02 -5.93 9.07
CA LEU A 155 1.28 -5.37 9.58
C LEU A 155 2.07 -6.45 10.31
N GLN A 156 3.38 -6.25 10.41
CA GLN A 156 4.21 -7.14 11.21
C GLN A 156 3.77 -7.07 12.69
N PRO A 157 3.94 -8.16 13.48
CA PRO A 157 3.47 -8.22 14.88
C PRO A 157 3.99 -7.09 15.77
N ARG A 158 5.15 -6.49 15.44
CA ARG A 158 5.71 -5.33 16.15
C ARG A 158 5.02 -4.00 15.81
N GLU A 159 4.23 -3.95 14.76
CA GLU A 159 3.59 -2.76 14.21
C GLU A 159 2.09 -2.75 14.51
N SER A 160 1.47 -3.92 14.59
CA SER A 160 0.06 -4.06 14.94
C SER A 160 -0.22 -5.40 15.61
N ASN A 161 -1.07 -5.37 16.61
CA ASN A 161 -1.65 -6.54 17.27
C ASN A 161 -3.10 -6.80 16.84
N LEU A 162 -3.55 -6.18 15.75
CA LEU A 162 -4.92 -6.31 15.24
C LEU A 162 -5.06 -7.19 14.01
N ALA A 163 -4.06 -7.15 13.11
CA ALA A 163 -3.98 -8.04 11.96
C ALA A 163 -2.53 -8.19 11.51
N SER A 164 -1.92 -9.32 11.83
CA SER A 164 -0.57 -9.73 11.42
C SER A 164 -0.56 -11.02 10.59
N THR A 165 -1.74 -11.61 10.38
CA THR A 165 -1.96 -12.78 9.53
C THR A 165 -3.13 -12.56 8.58
N VAL A 166 -3.14 -13.33 7.48
CA VAL A 166 -4.25 -13.30 6.51
C VAL A 166 -5.60 -13.62 7.16
N HIS A 167 -5.63 -14.51 8.14
CA HIS A 167 -6.85 -14.88 8.85
C HIS A 167 -7.41 -13.69 9.67
N GLU A 168 -6.54 -12.98 10.37
CA GLU A 168 -6.94 -11.79 11.14
C GLU A 168 -7.41 -10.67 10.24
N LEU A 169 -6.71 -10.44 9.12
CA LEU A 169 -7.10 -9.46 8.11
C LEU A 169 -8.47 -9.81 7.50
N ALA A 170 -8.67 -11.05 7.08
CA ALA A 170 -9.95 -11.50 6.54
C ALA A 170 -11.09 -11.37 7.55
N SER A 171 -10.82 -11.65 8.82
CA SER A 171 -11.78 -11.44 9.91
C SER A 171 -12.18 -9.96 10.04
N LEU A 172 -11.22 -9.01 9.96
CA LEU A 172 -11.51 -7.57 9.98
C LEU A 172 -12.34 -7.13 8.77
N VAL A 173 -11.92 -7.49 7.57
CA VAL A 173 -12.62 -7.13 6.32
C VAL A 173 -14.05 -7.66 6.31
N ASN A 174 -14.25 -8.90 6.78
CA ASN A 174 -15.57 -9.51 6.86
C ASN A 174 -16.48 -8.85 7.93
N GLU A 175 -15.91 -8.43 9.05
CA GLU A 175 -16.64 -7.75 10.12
C GLU A 175 -17.13 -6.36 9.68
N VAL A 176 -16.31 -5.59 8.96
CA VAL A 176 -16.70 -4.31 8.35
C VAL A 176 -17.74 -4.52 7.24
N SER A 177 -17.62 -5.58 6.46
CA SER A 177 -18.60 -6.02 5.45
C SER A 177 -19.00 -4.93 4.44
N SER A 178 -18.04 -4.15 3.94
CA SER A 178 -18.27 -3.09 2.94
C SER A 178 -17.83 -3.52 1.54
N PRO A 179 -18.54 -3.10 0.47
CA PRO A 179 -18.08 -3.29 -0.90
C PRO A 179 -16.90 -2.40 -1.28
N ALA A 180 -16.61 -1.36 -0.50
CA ALA A 180 -15.49 -0.44 -0.69
C ALA A 180 -14.29 -0.75 0.22
N LEU A 181 -14.26 -1.93 0.87
CA LEU A 181 -13.12 -2.41 1.64
C LEU A 181 -12.66 -3.76 1.09
N ASP A 182 -11.49 -3.77 0.52
CA ASP A 182 -10.80 -4.92 -0.05
C ASP A 182 -9.45 -5.12 0.66
N ALA A 183 -8.61 -6.03 0.17
CA ALA A 183 -7.32 -6.36 0.78
C ALA A 183 -6.14 -6.02 -0.13
N ALA A 184 -5.01 -5.72 0.50
CA ALA A 184 -3.68 -5.73 -0.10
C ALA A 184 -2.86 -6.90 0.44
N LEU A 185 -1.93 -7.39 -0.38
CA LEU A 185 -0.91 -8.36 0.00
C LEU A 185 0.43 -7.63 0.05
N ASP A 186 1.04 -7.54 1.21
CA ASP A 186 2.48 -7.31 1.32
C ASP A 186 3.18 -8.66 1.48
N ILE A 187 4.09 -9.01 0.54
CA ILE A 187 4.74 -10.33 0.57
C ILE A 187 5.77 -10.47 1.70
N VAL A 188 6.27 -9.37 2.25
CA VAL A 188 7.13 -9.38 3.44
C VAL A 188 6.28 -9.56 4.69
N GLY A 189 5.19 -8.81 4.83
CA GLY A 189 4.22 -8.98 5.91
C GLY A 189 3.68 -10.40 5.95
N MET A 190 3.28 -10.93 4.80
CA MET A 190 2.87 -12.33 4.62
C MET A 190 3.95 -13.33 5.09
N ALA A 191 5.20 -13.15 4.65
CA ALA A 191 6.30 -14.05 5.00
C ALA A 191 6.65 -14.02 6.49
N VAL A 192 6.57 -12.83 7.12
CA VAL A 192 6.78 -12.66 8.58
C VAL A 192 5.63 -13.29 9.36
N GLY A 193 4.40 -13.15 8.88
CA GLY A 193 3.20 -13.78 9.48
C GLY A 193 3.15 -15.29 9.32
N GLY A 194 3.96 -15.86 8.42
CA GLY A 194 4.01 -17.31 8.13
C GLY A 194 2.89 -17.78 7.20
N ASP A 195 2.21 -16.88 6.53
CA ASP A 195 1.17 -17.15 5.54
C ASP A 195 1.76 -17.40 4.14
N SER A 196 0.93 -17.81 3.21
CA SER A 196 1.27 -18.01 1.80
C SER A 196 0.42 -17.17 0.87
N VAL A 197 0.91 -16.93 -0.36
CA VAL A 197 0.13 -16.28 -1.43
C VAL A 197 -1.21 -16.99 -1.66
N THR A 198 -1.22 -18.32 -1.57
CA THR A 198 -2.44 -19.13 -1.74
C THR A 198 -3.46 -18.84 -0.65
N ASP A 199 -3.04 -18.61 0.59
CA ASP A 199 -3.95 -18.26 1.68
C ASP A 199 -4.65 -16.92 1.42
N TYR A 200 -3.91 -15.91 0.91
CA TYR A 200 -4.49 -14.63 0.51
C TYR A 200 -5.47 -14.77 -0.66
N LEU A 201 -5.11 -15.54 -1.68
CA LEU A 201 -5.99 -15.79 -2.83
C LEU A 201 -7.27 -16.53 -2.42
N ASN A 202 -7.16 -17.49 -1.51
CA ASN A 202 -8.33 -18.21 -0.97
C ASN A 202 -9.20 -17.31 -0.08
N ALA A 203 -8.60 -16.43 0.73
CA ALA A 203 -9.32 -15.58 1.64
C ALA A 203 -10.06 -14.43 0.91
N PHE A 204 -9.43 -13.84 -0.10
CA PHE A 204 -9.91 -12.61 -0.71
C PHE A 204 -10.36 -12.75 -2.17
N GLY A 205 -9.80 -13.71 -2.93
CA GLY A 205 -10.13 -13.87 -4.34
C GLY A 205 -10.05 -12.55 -5.12
N PRO A 206 -11.15 -12.10 -5.77
CA PRO A 206 -11.17 -10.85 -6.54
C PRO A 206 -11.05 -9.58 -5.67
N LYS A 207 -11.19 -9.69 -4.35
CA LYS A 207 -10.98 -8.61 -3.39
C LYS A 207 -9.50 -8.40 -3.04
N LEU A 208 -8.59 -9.23 -3.50
CA LEU A 208 -7.16 -8.96 -3.44
C LEU A 208 -6.80 -7.99 -4.56
N ARG A 209 -6.73 -6.70 -4.25
CA ARG A 209 -6.68 -5.63 -5.25
C ARG A 209 -5.29 -5.07 -5.50
N HIS A 210 -4.40 -5.18 -4.53
CA HIS A 210 -3.08 -4.58 -4.56
C HIS A 210 -2.05 -5.54 -3.97
N CYS A 211 -0.79 -5.41 -4.41
CA CYS A 211 0.29 -6.22 -3.89
C CYS A 211 1.57 -5.40 -3.81
N HIS A 212 2.13 -5.24 -2.62
CA HIS A 212 3.49 -4.82 -2.42
C HIS A 212 4.41 -6.02 -2.67
N PHE A 213 5.03 -6.00 -3.85
CA PHE A 213 5.91 -7.08 -4.30
C PHE A 213 7.36 -6.62 -4.19
N ILE A 214 7.97 -6.92 -3.05
CA ILE A 214 9.30 -6.49 -2.63
C ILE A 214 10.10 -7.68 -2.13
N ASP A 215 11.35 -7.50 -1.71
CA ASP A 215 12.16 -8.56 -1.11
C ASP A 215 12.41 -8.28 0.38
N GLY A 216 12.86 -9.28 1.11
CA GLY A 216 13.13 -9.22 2.56
C GLY A 216 13.98 -10.38 3.05
N THR A 217 14.28 -10.40 4.39
CA THR A 217 15.12 -11.44 5.02
C THR A 217 14.57 -11.99 6.37
N PRO A 218 13.30 -12.41 6.54
CA PRO A 218 12.14 -12.12 5.70
C PRO A 218 11.66 -10.68 5.82
N ALA A 219 11.93 -9.97 6.93
CA ALA A 219 11.56 -8.57 7.13
C ALA A 219 12.39 -7.60 6.26
N GLY A 220 11.91 -6.38 6.11
CA GLY A 220 12.55 -5.32 5.34
C GLY A 220 11.90 -5.14 3.98
N HIS A 221 12.04 -3.92 3.42
CA HIS A 221 11.48 -3.54 2.13
C HIS A 221 12.64 -3.39 1.12
N LEU A 222 13.16 -4.52 0.64
CA LEU A 222 14.34 -4.58 -0.18
C LEU A 222 14.00 -4.62 -1.69
N ALA A 223 14.93 -4.15 -2.51
CA ALA A 223 14.84 -4.38 -3.94
C ALA A 223 14.86 -5.88 -4.26
N LEU A 224 14.17 -6.29 -5.32
CA LEU A 224 14.07 -7.69 -5.70
C LEU A 224 15.45 -8.27 -6.03
N GLY A 225 15.86 -9.31 -5.29
CA GLY A 225 17.16 -9.94 -5.35
C GLY A 225 18.17 -9.48 -4.28
N ASP A 226 17.80 -8.52 -3.44
CA ASP A 226 18.62 -8.08 -2.30
C ASP A 226 18.29 -8.81 -1.00
N GLY A 227 17.20 -9.54 -0.98
CA GLY A 227 16.75 -10.40 0.12
C GLY A 227 16.88 -11.88 -0.20
N ASN A 228 16.03 -12.69 0.44
CA ASN A 228 16.04 -14.14 0.27
C ASN A 228 14.65 -14.77 0.16
N LEU A 229 13.63 -13.97 -0.10
CA LEU A 229 12.28 -14.47 -0.31
C LEU A 229 12.18 -15.29 -1.60
N PRO A 230 11.34 -16.33 -1.67
CA PRO A 230 11.18 -17.16 -2.86
C PRO A 230 10.32 -16.49 -3.92
N LEU A 231 10.74 -15.31 -4.41
CA LEU A 231 9.98 -14.39 -5.27
C LEU A 231 9.37 -15.06 -6.49
N LYS A 232 10.12 -15.96 -7.17
CA LYS A 232 9.61 -16.68 -8.35
C LYS A 232 8.45 -17.61 -8.00
N SER A 233 8.50 -18.24 -6.84
CA SER A 233 7.41 -19.11 -6.34
C SER A 233 6.17 -18.26 -6.02
N TYR A 234 6.36 -17.09 -5.43
CA TYR A 234 5.26 -16.14 -5.16
C TYR A 234 4.61 -15.64 -6.45
N LEU A 235 5.40 -15.27 -7.47
CA LEU A 235 4.88 -14.90 -8.80
C LEU A 235 4.10 -16.04 -9.46
N SER A 236 4.60 -17.29 -9.39
CA SER A 236 3.88 -18.46 -9.91
C SER A 236 2.53 -18.62 -9.21
N ALA A 237 2.52 -18.54 -7.87
CA ALA A 237 1.28 -18.68 -7.10
C ALA A 237 0.26 -17.57 -7.43
N LEU A 238 0.70 -16.32 -7.58
CA LEU A 238 -0.17 -15.21 -8.00
C LEU A 238 -0.76 -15.46 -9.40
N ARG A 239 0.06 -15.90 -10.35
CA ARG A 239 -0.38 -16.21 -11.73
C ARG A 239 -1.37 -17.37 -11.77
N GLU A 240 -1.06 -18.48 -11.10
CA GLU A 240 -1.88 -19.70 -11.03
C GLU A 240 -3.22 -19.43 -10.33
N GLY A 241 -3.21 -18.59 -9.29
CA GLY A 241 -4.39 -18.17 -8.57
C GLY A 241 -5.21 -17.07 -9.26
N GLY A 242 -4.77 -16.59 -10.43
CA GLY A 242 -5.52 -15.63 -11.23
C GLY A 242 -5.49 -14.19 -10.72
N TYR A 243 -4.47 -13.82 -9.91
CA TYR A 243 -4.27 -12.44 -9.52
C TYR A 243 -4.08 -11.55 -10.74
N ASN A 244 -4.79 -10.43 -10.79
CA ASN A 244 -4.78 -9.49 -11.91
C ASN A 244 -4.60 -8.02 -11.48
N GLY A 245 -4.26 -7.79 -10.22
CA GLY A 245 -3.88 -6.47 -9.70
C GLY A 245 -2.44 -6.11 -10.05
N LEU A 246 -1.97 -5.00 -9.51
CA LEU A 246 -0.62 -4.50 -9.75
C LEU A 246 0.39 -5.09 -8.75
N LEU A 247 1.65 -5.15 -9.18
CA LEU A 247 2.81 -5.48 -8.36
C LEU A 247 3.56 -4.19 -8.07
N SER A 248 3.31 -3.62 -6.91
CA SER A 248 3.90 -2.35 -6.50
C SER A 248 5.21 -2.56 -5.75
N LEU A 249 6.21 -1.76 -6.12
CA LEU A 249 7.57 -1.86 -5.61
C LEU A 249 7.77 -0.89 -4.45
N GLU A 250 7.22 -1.23 -3.28
CA GLU A 250 7.39 -0.47 -2.04
C GLU A 250 8.80 -0.65 -1.46
N ILE A 251 9.81 -0.30 -2.23
CA ILE A 251 11.20 -0.42 -1.79
C ILE A 251 11.54 0.73 -0.85
N ALA A 252 11.86 0.41 0.40
CA ALA A 252 12.18 1.39 1.42
C ALA A 252 13.49 1.04 2.15
N GLY A 253 13.99 2.00 2.90
CA GLY A 253 15.17 1.81 3.73
C GLY A 253 16.36 2.68 3.34
N GLY A 254 17.14 3.03 4.35
CA GLY A 254 18.23 4.00 4.26
C GLY A 254 19.41 3.59 3.38
N ARG A 255 19.44 2.36 2.87
CA ARG A 255 20.54 1.91 1.99
C ARG A 255 20.43 2.39 0.55
N TYR A 256 19.25 2.83 0.10
CA TYR A 256 18.96 3.19 -1.29
C TYR A 256 18.93 4.69 -1.57
N TRP A 257 19.03 5.53 -0.55
CA TRP A 257 18.80 6.96 -0.69
C TRP A 257 19.77 7.72 -1.59
N GLN A 258 20.99 7.20 -1.80
CA GLN A 258 22.01 7.88 -2.62
C GLN A 258 21.79 7.68 -4.12
N GLU A 259 21.27 6.50 -4.50
CA GLU A 259 21.00 6.13 -5.89
C GLU A 259 19.57 5.57 -6.00
N PRO A 260 18.54 6.42 -5.78
CA PRO A 260 17.16 5.96 -5.65
C PRO A 260 16.59 5.26 -6.91
N PRO A 261 17.01 5.55 -8.17
CA PRO A 261 16.51 4.84 -9.34
C PRO A 261 17.04 3.40 -9.46
N GLU A 262 18.18 3.09 -8.84
CA GLU A 262 18.84 1.79 -9.05
C GLU A 262 18.05 0.60 -8.49
N PRO A 263 17.55 0.62 -7.22
CA PRO A 263 16.74 -0.47 -6.69
C PRO A 263 15.43 -0.65 -7.46
N MET A 264 14.86 0.43 -7.98
CA MET A 264 13.67 0.40 -8.83
C MET A 264 13.97 -0.27 -10.17
N ARG A 265 15.07 0.12 -10.83
CA ARG A 265 15.53 -0.47 -12.10
C ARG A 265 15.82 -1.96 -11.95
N GLN A 266 16.55 -2.35 -10.88
CA GLN A 266 16.84 -3.74 -10.55
C GLN A 266 15.54 -4.55 -10.44
N SER A 267 14.58 -4.06 -9.67
CA SER A 267 13.33 -4.76 -9.39
C SER A 267 12.42 -4.84 -10.63
N ILE A 268 12.32 -3.79 -11.42
CA ILE A 268 11.59 -3.79 -12.69
C ILE A 268 12.21 -4.80 -13.68
N THR A 269 13.53 -4.86 -13.76
CA THR A 269 14.24 -5.83 -14.62
C THR A 269 13.93 -7.25 -14.17
N PHE A 270 14.04 -7.52 -12.86
CA PHE A 270 13.70 -8.83 -12.31
C PHE A 270 12.26 -9.26 -12.67
N LEU A 271 11.28 -8.36 -12.50
CA LEU A 271 9.87 -8.68 -12.81
C LEU A 271 9.66 -8.88 -14.32
N ARG A 272 10.27 -8.06 -15.17
CA ARG A 272 10.16 -8.25 -16.62
C ARG A 272 10.69 -9.62 -17.07
N ASP A 273 11.83 -10.02 -16.54
CA ASP A 273 12.42 -11.33 -16.86
C ASP A 273 11.60 -12.49 -16.31
N ALA A 274 11.02 -12.33 -15.11
CA ALA A 274 10.21 -13.38 -14.47
C ALA A 274 8.79 -13.50 -15.05
N LEU A 275 8.28 -12.44 -15.69
CA LEU A 275 6.93 -12.38 -16.27
C LEU A 275 6.93 -12.57 -17.80
N ALA A 276 8.09 -12.66 -18.41
CA ALA A 276 8.23 -12.98 -19.84
C ALA A 276 7.85 -14.45 -20.09
#